data_c846fbfcc8eaad858f64cf92049ae97f
#
_entry.id   c846fbfcc8eaad858f64cf92049ae97f
#
_cell.length_a   1.000
_cell.length_b   1.000
_cell.length_c   1.000
_cell.angle_alpha   90.00
_cell.angle_beta   90.00
_cell.angle_gamma   90.00
#
_symmetry.space_group_name_H-M   'P 1'
#
loop_
_entity.id
_entity.type
_entity.pdbx_description
1 polymer ?
#
loop_
_entity_poly.entity_id
_entity_poly.type
_entity_poly.pdbx_seq_one_letter_code
_entity_poly.pdbx_strand_id
1 'polypeptide(L)'
;FIFVLATCGFYAYLADWQTAVLRAYCALLIIAVLHLFNLRLSRLTLVLLTLSVSILLDPMAVYGAALYLSVGAVAIIIWLHWWWETSSRGGNWIRGVVLLQLTLSVLMAPLVGALLGQVSLISPLINLLIVPVMSLLVIPLCLLGLLMLIVLPVDHLITAWVLYGCGKVLEWLMQLLDQVASFVGDYAAFPVFTSTWLMASVIALLLILLPPFKGRLLLLIVMLLTCSGGYLPVARKTEDWHVHVFDVGQGNATLISRNSKAILFDTGASFASGFNFVETVIHPFLHIRGLQLERVFISHFDNDHAGGLDFIRKTYPELAIVTPKDNCHAGGKWQWQGLNMQALWPLPNSKEGWSDNDGSCVIKISDGRFSMLLPGDIEQKAEHALLSLPEVSQTLMSNIILAPHHGSKTSSSIAFIEQVKPQFVVFSQGWLNRWGFPHPQVVERYRIAGSQPLLVSESGYLRFDITHNGISTYAYRESQHSRWYHKTFVKQKTAHK
;
A
#
# COMPACT_ATOMS: atom_id res chain seq x y z
N PHE A 1 -33.26 5.76 24.58
CA PHE A 1 -31.92 5.13 24.62
C PHE A 1 -31.92 3.75 24.02
N ILE A 2 -32.79 2.80 24.48
CA ILE A 2 -32.84 1.42 23.96
C ILE A 2 -33.07 1.39 22.44
N PHE A 3 -34.00 2.20 21.95
CA PHE A 3 -34.24 2.31 20.50
C PHE A 3 -33.03 2.80 19.73
N VAL A 4 -32.30 3.82 20.22
CA VAL A 4 -31.08 4.32 19.58
C VAL A 4 -29.99 3.27 19.57
N LEU A 5 -29.79 2.54 20.69
CA LEU A 5 -28.81 1.46 20.75
C LEU A 5 -29.14 0.32 19.79
N ALA A 6 -30.42 -0.07 19.70
CA ALA A 6 -30.86 -1.13 18.79
C ALA A 6 -30.64 -0.72 17.31
N THR A 7 -30.99 0.53 16.94
CA THR A 7 -30.82 1.05 15.58
C THR A 7 -29.34 1.15 15.22
N CYS A 8 -28.50 1.69 16.12
CA CYS A 8 -27.05 1.80 15.90
C CYS A 8 -26.38 0.42 15.85
N GLY A 9 -26.85 -0.54 16.68
CA GLY A 9 -26.36 -1.92 16.66
C GLY A 9 -26.73 -2.64 15.36
N PHE A 10 -27.96 -2.45 14.87
CA PHE A 10 -28.39 -2.98 13.58
C PHE A 10 -27.58 -2.37 12.42
N TYR A 11 -27.33 -1.06 12.45
CA TYR A 11 -26.43 -0.42 11.48
C TYR A 11 -25.01 -1.00 11.54
N ALA A 12 -24.46 -1.19 12.74
CA ALA A 12 -23.13 -1.76 12.94
C ALA A 12 -23.06 -3.20 12.38
N TYR A 13 -24.10 -3.99 12.57
CA TYR A 13 -24.23 -5.32 11.98
C TYR A 13 -24.25 -5.28 10.44
N LEU A 14 -25.05 -4.39 9.85
CA LEU A 14 -25.09 -4.19 8.39
C LEU A 14 -23.76 -3.70 7.80
N ALA A 15 -22.99 -2.95 8.59
CA ALA A 15 -21.64 -2.46 8.23
C ALA A 15 -20.53 -3.48 8.52
N ASP A 16 -20.88 -4.75 8.75
CA ASP A 16 -19.94 -5.85 9.06
C ASP A 16 -18.96 -5.51 10.18
N TRP A 17 -19.43 -4.80 11.22
CA TRP A 17 -18.63 -4.41 12.38
C TRP A 17 -17.29 -3.76 12.04
N GLN A 18 -17.21 -3.01 10.94
CA GLN A 18 -15.98 -2.32 10.57
C GLN A 18 -15.40 -1.55 11.76
N THR A 19 -14.07 -1.55 11.90
CA THR A 19 -13.35 -1.04 13.09
C THR A 19 -13.75 0.38 13.50
N ALA A 20 -14.10 1.27 12.57
CA ALA A 20 -14.56 2.62 12.87
C ALA A 20 -15.99 2.63 13.46
N VAL A 21 -16.89 1.82 12.90
CA VAL A 21 -18.28 1.66 13.36
C VAL A 21 -18.32 1.00 14.73
N LEU A 22 -17.50 -0.06 14.92
CA LEU A 22 -17.37 -0.75 16.20
C LEU A 22 -16.94 0.22 17.33
N ARG A 23 -15.96 1.09 17.10
CA ARG A 23 -15.53 2.11 18.09
C ARG A 23 -16.64 3.09 18.43
N ALA A 24 -17.37 3.57 17.43
CA ALA A 24 -18.49 4.49 17.68
C ALA A 24 -19.61 3.80 18.47
N TYR A 25 -19.91 2.55 18.16
CA TYR A 25 -20.91 1.77 18.90
C TYR A 25 -20.47 1.45 20.33
N CYS A 26 -19.20 1.10 20.55
CA CYS A 26 -18.62 0.93 21.88
C CYS A 26 -18.73 2.21 22.73
N ALA A 27 -18.42 3.36 22.15
CA ALA A 27 -18.58 4.66 22.84
C ALA A 27 -20.04 4.89 23.24
N LEU A 28 -20.99 4.62 22.34
CA LEU A 28 -22.41 4.76 22.60
C LEU A 28 -22.90 3.82 23.70
N LEU A 29 -22.46 2.55 23.71
CA LEU A 29 -22.74 1.58 24.75
C LEU A 29 -22.22 2.02 26.11
N ILE A 30 -20.96 2.48 26.16
CA ILE A 30 -20.35 2.98 27.40
C ILE A 30 -21.15 4.17 27.94
N ILE A 31 -21.51 5.13 27.10
CA ILE A 31 -22.34 6.29 27.48
C ILE A 31 -23.70 5.84 28.01
N ALA A 32 -24.34 4.87 27.36
CA ALA A 32 -25.62 4.31 27.79
C ALA A 32 -25.53 3.66 29.18
N VAL A 33 -24.51 2.83 29.41
CA VAL A 33 -24.25 2.19 30.71
C VAL A 33 -24.00 3.23 31.80
N LEU A 34 -23.15 4.22 31.52
CA LEU A 34 -22.88 5.31 32.48
C LEU A 34 -24.14 6.11 32.82
N HIS A 35 -25.00 6.34 31.83
CA HIS A 35 -26.27 7.00 32.06
C HIS A 35 -27.24 6.18 32.91
N LEU A 36 -27.33 4.87 32.66
CA LEU A 36 -28.16 3.95 33.45
C LEU A 36 -27.75 3.91 34.91
N PHE A 37 -26.46 3.95 35.23
CA PHE A 37 -25.95 3.91 36.58
C PHE A 37 -25.69 5.31 37.17
N ASN A 38 -26.10 6.39 36.50
CA ASN A 38 -25.83 7.78 36.87
C ASN A 38 -24.33 8.08 37.17
N LEU A 39 -23.42 7.39 36.51
CA LEU A 39 -21.99 7.58 36.65
C LEU A 39 -21.51 8.72 35.69
N ARG A 40 -20.61 9.57 36.22
CA ARG A 40 -20.01 10.65 35.48
C ARG A 40 -18.50 10.39 35.35
N LEU A 41 -18.05 10.23 34.13
CA LEU A 41 -16.63 10.14 33.80
C LEU A 41 -16.14 11.41 33.12
N SER A 42 -14.85 11.70 33.26
CA SER A 42 -14.23 12.76 32.48
C SER A 42 -14.25 12.39 30.98
N ARG A 43 -14.27 13.41 30.12
CA ARG A 43 -14.22 13.19 28.64
C ARG A 43 -13.01 12.36 28.23
N LEU A 44 -11.85 12.61 28.86
CA LEU A 44 -10.63 11.85 28.61
C LEU A 44 -10.78 10.37 29.04
N THR A 45 -11.34 10.12 30.23
CA THR A 45 -11.59 8.76 30.74
C THR A 45 -12.52 7.99 29.80
N LEU A 46 -13.56 8.64 29.27
CA LEU A 46 -14.47 8.05 28.29
C LEU A 46 -13.74 7.62 27.00
N VAL A 47 -12.87 8.49 26.47
CA VAL A 47 -12.07 8.17 25.27
C VAL A 47 -11.14 6.99 25.54
N LEU A 48 -10.42 7.01 26.67
CA LEU A 48 -9.51 5.94 27.06
C LEU A 48 -10.23 4.61 27.27
N LEU A 49 -11.41 4.63 27.91
CA LEU A 49 -12.23 3.45 28.11
C LEU A 49 -12.75 2.90 26.77
N THR A 50 -13.25 3.76 25.88
CA THR A 50 -13.68 3.36 24.53
C THR A 50 -12.52 2.73 23.75
N LEU A 51 -11.33 3.34 23.81
CA LEU A 51 -10.14 2.83 23.17
C LEU A 51 -9.75 1.44 23.73
N SER A 52 -9.75 1.30 25.06
CA SER A 52 -9.42 0.03 25.71
C SER A 52 -10.39 -1.09 25.33
N VAL A 53 -11.69 -0.81 25.34
CA VAL A 53 -12.73 -1.78 24.92
C VAL A 53 -12.56 -2.14 23.45
N SER A 54 -12.31 -1.16 22.59
CA SER A 54 -12.12 -1.39 21.14
C SER A 54 -10.89 -2.28 20.88
N ILE A 55 -9.79 -2.08 21.59
CA ILE A 55 -8.57 -2.90 21.45
C ILE A 55 -8.80 -4.31 22.02
N LEU A 56 -9.57 -4.47 23.08
CA LEU A 56 -9.92 -5.79 23.62
C LEU A 56 -10.78 -6.59 22.63
N LEU A 57 -11.69 -5.94 21.90
CA LEU A 57 -12.54 -6.58 20.89
C LEU A 57 -11.79 -6.88 19.59
N ASP A 58 -10.92 -5.97 19.17
CA ASP A 58 -10.07 -6.11 17.99
C ASP A 58 -8.63 -5.70 18.29
N PRO A 59 -7.81 -6.63 18.81
CA PRO A 59 -6.40 -6.35 19.12
C PRO A 59 -5.57 -5.95 17.90
N MET A 60 -5.97 -6.39 16.70
CA MET A 60 -5.25 -6.08 15.46
C MET A 60 -5.49 -4.64 14.98
N ALA A 61 -6.53 -3.97 15.49
CA ALA A 61 -6.78 -2.55 15.19
C ALA A 61 -5.59 -1.64 15.55
N VAL A 62 -4.76 -2.04 16.52
CA VAL A 62 -3.54 -1.30 16.92
C VAL A 62 -2.55 -1.14 15.77
N TYR A 63 -2.58 -2.04 14.78
CA TYR A 63 -1.70 -1.97 13.61
C TYR A 63 -2.28 -1.15 12.46
N GLY A 64 -3.57 -0.81 12.53
CA GLY A 64 -4.28 -0.04 11.52
C GLY A 64 -4.19 1.47 11.74
N ALA A 65 -3.95 2.24 10.67
CA ALA A 65 -3.98 3.70 10.71
C ALA A 65 -5.34 4.25 11.19
N ALA A 66 -6.42 3.53 10.92
CA ALA A 66 -7.78 3.93 11.25
C ALA A 66 -8.01 4.15 12.77
N LEU A 67 -7.33 3.40 13.63
CA LEU A 67 -7.42 3.58 15.09
C LEU A 67 -6.85 4.95 15.49
N TYR A 68 -5.64 5.25 15.07
CA TYR A 68 -4.94 6.48 15.42
C TYR A 68 -5.62 7.73 14.84
N LEU A 69 -6.11 7.65 13.61
CA LEU A 69 -6.85 8.73 12.97
C LEU A 69 -8.17 9.01 13.72
N SER A 70 -8.90 7.98 14.12
CA SER A 70 -10.14 8.14 14.89
C SER A 70 -9.91 8.74 16.27
N VAL A 71 -8.93 8.21 17.02
CA VAL A 71 -8.59 8.72 18.36
C VAL A 71 -8.06 10.14 18.28
N GLY A 72 -7.21 10.45 17.31
CA GLY A 72 -6.68 11.79 17.05
C GLY A 72 -7.80 12.79 16.75
N ALA A 73 -8.74 12.43 15.89
CA ALA A 73 -9.88 13.30 15.56
C ALA A 73 -10.75 13.59 16.80
N VAL A 74 -11.08 12.57 17.59
CA VAL A 74 -11.87 12.75 18.83
C VAL A 74 -11.12 13.60 19.86
N ALA A 75 -9.82 13.39 20.03
CA ALA A 75 -9.00 14.20 20.93
C ALA A 75 -8.99 15.68 20.51
N ILE A 76 -8.85 15.97 19.22
CA ILE A 76 -8.90 17.32 18.67
C ILE A 76 -10.28 17.96 18.88
N ILE A 77 -11.37 17.23 18.66
CA ILE A 77 -12.74 17.71 18.86
C ILE A 77 -12.96 18.07 20.35
N ILE A 78 -12.54 17.21 21.28
CA ILE A 78 -12.67 17.46 22.72
C ILE A 78 -11.86 18.69 23.14
N TRP A 79 -10.63 18.80 22.64
CA TRP A 79 -9.77 19.96 22.91
C TRP A 79 -10.37 21.24 22.34
N LEU A 80 -10.87 21.23 21.10
CA LEU A 80 -11.48 22.40 20.43
C LEU A 80 -12.75 22.86 21.19
N HIS A 81 -13.57 21.90 21.64
CA HIS A 81 -14.76 22.20 22.43
C HIS A 81 -14.40 22.84 23.78
N TRP A 82 -13.39 22.32 24.50
CA TRP A 82 -12.87 22.92 25.72
C TRP A 82 -12.34 24.33 25.48
N TRP A 83 -11.58 24.53 24.40
CA TRP A 83 -11.03 25.83 24.04
C TRP A 83 -12.13 26.82 23.62
N TRP A 84 -13.20 26.36 22.98
CA TRP A 84 -14.34 27.19 22.57
C TRP A 84 -15.18 27.62 23.77
N GLU A 85 -15.48 26.74 24.71
CA GLU A 85 -16.18 27.05 25.95
C GLU A 85 -15.46 28.15 26.76
N THR A 86 -14.14 28.19 26.70
CA THR A 86 -13.32 29.19 27.39
C THR A 86 -13.18 30.50 26.63
N SER A 87 -13.44 30.52 25.32
CA SER A 87 -13.08 31.67 24.42
C SER A 87 -14.25 32.42 23.79
N SER A 88 -15.46 31.89 23.73
CA SER A 88 -16.55 32.53 22.96
C SER A 88 -17.90 32.65 23.67
N ARG A 89 -18.42 33.84 23.74
CA ARG A 89 -19.82 34.15 24.01
C ARG A 89 -20.52 34.44 22.66
N GLY A 90 -21.31 33.45 22.15
CA GLY A 90 -22.23 33.64 21.02
C GLY A 90 -21.56 33.68 19.64
N GLY A 91 -21.39 32.55 18.99
CA GLY A 91 -20.90 32.42 17.61
C GLY A 91 -21.95 31.86 16.66
N ASN A 92 -21.90 32.29 15.40
CA ASN A 92 -22.71 31.74 14.31
C ASN A 92 -22.30 30.25 14.10
N TRP A 93 -23.27 29.32 14.09
CA TRP A 93 -23.01 27.90 13.99
C TRP A 93 -22.21 27.53 12.72
N ILE A 94 -22.43 28.23 11.60
CA ILE A 94 -21.67 28.05 10.34
C ILE A 94 -20.19 28.34 10.59
N ARG A 95 -19.83 29.41 11.28
CA ARG A 95 -18.46 29.74 11.66
C ARG A 95 -17.85 28.62 12.51
N GLY A 96 -18.66 27.99 13.39
CA GLY A 96 -18.27 26.89 14.20
C GLY A 96 -17.88 25.63 13.37
N VAL A 97 -18.73 25.28 12.42
CA VAL A 97 -18.48 24.13 11.51
C VAL A 97 -17.23 24.37 10.66
N VAL A 98 -17.07 25.57 10.08
CA VAL A 98 -15.90 25.90 9.27
C VAL A 98 -14.60 25.84 10.10
N LEU A 99 -14.61 26.44 11.29
CA LEU A 99 -13.44 26.40 12.18
C LEU A 99 -13.12 24.97 12.64
N LEU A 100 -14.12 24.18 12.98
CA LEU A 100 -13.95 22.77 13.33
C LEU A 100 -13.28 22.01 12.18
N GLN A 101 -13.78 22.14 10.96
CA GLN A 101 -13.28 21.45 9.80
C GLN A 101 -11.84 21.84 9.45
N LEU A 102 -11.56 23.15 9.45
CA LEU A 102 -10.19 23.64 9.18
C LEU A 102 -9.22 23.21 10.29
N THR A 103 -9.62 23.30 11.56
CA THR A 103 -8.77 22.89 12.68
C THR A 103 -8.51 21.40 12.64
N LEU A 104 -9.52 20.58 12.41
CA LEU A 104 -9.38 19.13 12.24
C LEU A 104 -8.40 18.82 11.11
N SER A 105 -8.57 19.42 9.95
CA SER A 105 -7.72 19.17 8.79
C SER A 105 -6.26 19.55 9.05
N VAL A 106 -6.01 20.71 9.66
CA VAL A 106 -4.65 21.15 9.97
C VAL A 106 -4.00 20.30 11.05
N LEU A 107 -4.72 19.98 12.14
CA LEU A 107 -4.16 19.21 13.25
C LEU A 107 -4.04 17.72 12.95
N MET A 108 -4.87 17.18 12.05
CA MET A 108 -4.77 15.80 11.59
C MET A 108 -3.72 15.61 10.51
N ALA A 109 -3.36 16.64 9.75
CA ALA A 109 -2.41 16.54 8.65
C ALA A 109 -1.08 15.86 9.04
N PRO A 110 -0.47 16.19 10.20
CA PRO A 110 0.75 15.51 10.65
C PRO A 110 0.56 14.01 10.89
N LEU A 111 -0.56 13.65 11.53
CA LEU A 111 -0.87 12.26 11.83
C LEU A 111 -1.17 11.47 10.54
N VAL A 112 -1.91 12.08 9.62
CA VAL A 112 -2.18 11.54 8.28
C VAL A 112 -0.86 11.33 7.53
N GLY A 113 0.01 12.36 7.50
CA GLY A 113 1.32 12.27 6.87
C GLY A 113 2.20 11.17 7.45
N ALA A 114 2.23 11.02 8.78
CA ALA A 114 3.02 9.99 9.46
C ALA A 114 2.49 8.56 9.20
N LEU A 115 1.18 8.39 9.07
CA LEU A 115 0.54 7.07 8.91
C LEU A 115 0.39 6.66 7.44
N LEU A 116 0.08 7.61 6.55
CA LEU A 116 -0.22 7.35 5.14
C LEU A 116 0.91 7.78 4.19
N GLY A 117 1.94 8.48 4.70
CA GLY A 117 3.08 8.94 3.91
C GLY A 117 2.81 10.14 3.00
N GLN A 118 1.59 10.67 3.00
CA GLN A 118 1.19 11.81 2.15
C GLN A 118 0.14 12.69 2.82
N VAL A 119 0.11 13.96 2.45
CA VAL A 119 -0.88 14.95 2.93
C VAL A 119 -1.47 15.68 1.73
N SER A 120 -2.80 15.81 1.70
CA SER A 120 -3.50 16.58 0.68
C SER A 120 -3.83 18.00 1.19
N LEU A 121 -3.37 19.02 0.48
CA LEU A 121 -3.68 20.41 0.80
C LEU A 121 -5.10 20.82 0.41
N ILE A 122 -5.71 20.11 -0.53
CA ILE A 122 -7.07 20.40 -1.00
C ILE A 122 -8.15 19.71 -0.16
N SER A 123 -7.76 18.66 0.59
CA SER A 123 -8.66 17.88 1.45
C SER A 123 -9.50 18.74 2.41
N PRO A 124 -8.97 19.80 3.06
CA PRO A 124 -9.78 20.67 3.92
C PRO A 124 -10.97 21.32 3.20
N LEU A 125 -10.75 21.77 1.96
CA LEU A 125 -11.78 22.43 1.14
C LEU A 125 -12.81 21.42 0.65
N ILE A 126 -12.36 20.26 0.19
CA ILE A 126 -13.24 19.19 -0.25
C ILE A 126 -14.10 18.71 0.91
N ASN A 127 -13.51 18.45 2.08
CA ASN A 127 -14.23 17.98 3.25
C ASN A 127 -15.25 19.00 3.76
N LEU A 128 -14.98 20.31 3.61
CA LEU A 128 -15.94 21.36 3.97
C LEU A 128 -17.25 21.26 3.17
N LEU A 129 -17.18 20.77 1.93
CA LEU A 129 -18.33 20.58 1.06
C LEU A 129 -18.92 19.15 1.19
N ILE A 130 -18.07 18.14 1.07
CA ILE A 130 -18.50 16.73 0.99
C ILE A 130 -19.08 16.25 2.32
N VAL A 131 -18.43 16.54 3.45
CA VAL A 131 -18.86 16.04 4.76
C VAL A 131 -20.29 16.51 5.14
N PRO A 132 -20.68 17.79 4.98
CA PRO A 132 -22.05 18.20 5.22
C PRO A 132 -23.06 17.55 4.27
N VAL A 133 -22.75 17.45 2.97
CA VAL A 133 -23.66 16.82 1.99
C VAL A 133 -23.84 15.34 2.30
N MET A 134 -22.76 14.63 2.61
CA MET A 134 -22.84 13.21 2.99
C MET A 134 -23.66 13.01 4.27
N SER A 135 -23.37 13.80 5.32
CA SER A 135 -23.99 13.62 6.64
C SER A 135 -25.43 14.11 6.73
N LEU A 136 -25.80 15.18 6.01
CA LEU A 136 -27.13 15.78 6.11
C LEU A 136 -28.11 15.33 5.01
N LEU A 137 -27.59 14.85 3.89
CA LEU A 137 -28.43 14.48 2.74
C LEU A 137 -28.27 13.01 2.37
N VAL A 138 -27.07 12.55 2.02
CA VAL A 138 -26.86 11.20 1.46
C VAL A 138 -27.15 10.13 2.50
N ILE A 139 -26.53 10.19 3.68
CA ILE A 139 -26.70 9.17 4.73
C ILE A 139 -28.18 9.09 5.19
N PRO A 140 -28.89 10.20 5.49
CA PRO A 140 -30.29 10.13 5.85
C PRO A 140 -31.19 9.55 4.73
N LEU A 141 -30.92 9.91 3.46
CA LEU A 141 -31.67 9.35 2.32
C LEU A 141 -31.41 7.86 2.15
N CYS A 142 -30.17 7.41 2.30
CA CYS A 142 -29.85 5.98 2.27
C CYS A 142 -30.56 5.21 3.39
N LEU A 143 -30.53 5.74 4.61
CA LEU A 143 -31.22 5.10 5.76
C LEU A 143 -32.74 5.09 5.56
N LEU A 144 -33.32 6.16 5.02
CA LEU A 144 -34.72 6.23 4.68
C LEU A 144 -35.08 5.21 3.59
N GLY A 145 -34.27 5.13 2.53
CA GLY A 145 -34.43 4.13 1.46
C GLY A 145 -34.36 2.71 1.99
N LEU A 146 -33.41 2.42 2.87
CA LEU A 146 -33.27 1.12 3.54
C LEU A 146 -34.48 0.79 4.40
N LEU A 147 -34.98 1.76 5.19
CA LEU A 147 -36.18 1.60 6.00
C LEU A 147 -37.41 1.30 5.11
N MET A 148 -37.55 2.03 4.00
CA MET A 148 -38.61 1.81 3.02
C MET A 148 -38.56 0.40 2.42
N LEU A 149 -37.36 -0.14 2.12
CA LEU A 149 -37.20 -1.51 1.60
C LEU A 149 -37.65 -2.59 2.59
N ILE A 150 -37.63 -2.28 3.91
CA ILE A 150 -38.15 -3.22 4.93
C ILE A 150 -39.69 -3.22 4.97
N VAL A 151 -40.32 -2.09 4.68
CA VAL A 151 -41.77 -1.89 4.84
C VAL A 151 -42.52 -2.02 3.52
N LEU A 152 -41.90 -1.61 2.42
CA LEU A 152 -42.51 -1.55 1.09
C LEU A 152 -41.82 -2.53 0.12
N PRO A 153 -42.51 -3.03 -0.91
CA PRO A 153 -41.91 -3.83 -1.96
C PRO A 153 -40.78 -3.06 -2.67
N VAL A 154 -39.76 -3.78 -3.18
CA VAL A 154 -38.58 -3.20 -3.83
C VAL A 154 -38.95 -2.34 -5.05
N ASP A 155 -40.00 -2.72 -5.77
CA ASP A 155 -40.56 -2.05 -6.94
C ASP A 155 -41.51 -0.89 -6.62
N HIS A 156 -41.67 -0.56 -5.32
CA HIS A 156 -42.51 0.56 -4.93
C HIS A 156 -41.93 1.89 -5.42
N LEU A 157 -42.74 2.65 -6.13
CA LEU A 157 -42.31 3.88 -6.83
C LEU A 157 -41.54 4.88 -5.92
N ILE A 158 -42.02 5.11 -4.70
CA ILE A 158 -41.39 6.06 -3.76
C ILE A 158 -40.02 5.55 -3.32
N THR A 159 -39.87 4.27 -3.00
CA THR A 159 -38.57 3.65 -2.63
C THR A 159 -37.56 3.78 -3.78
N ALA A 160 -38.00 3.50 -5.01
CA ALA A 160 -37.19 3.62 -6.20
C ALA A 160 -36.71 5.10 -6.42
N TRP A 161 -37.62 6.06 -6.25
CA TRP A 161 -37.25 7.49 -6.38
C TRP A 161 -36.26 7.97 -5.31
N VAL A 162 -36.41 7.53 -4.04
CA VAL A 162 -35.49 7.90 -2.95
C VAL A 162 -34.09 7.32 -3.22
N LEU A 163 -34.00 6.04 -3.59
CA LEU A 163 -32.72 5.41 -3.88
C LEU A 163 -32.07 5.96 -5.15
N TYR A 164 -32.87 6.23 -6.19
CA TYR A 164 -32.39 6.88 -7.42
C TYR A 164 -31.86 8.29 -7.13
N GLY A 165 -32.58 9.09 -6.36
CA GLY A 165 -32.13 10.43 -5.94
C GLY A 165 -30.83 10.39 -5.16
N CYS A 166 -30.69 9.44 -4.22
CA CYS A 166 -29.46 9.22 -3.48
C CYS A 166 -28.31 8.85 -4.43
N GLY A 167 -28.54 7.93 -5.37
CA GLY A 167 -27.57 7.53 -6.39
C GLY A 167 -27.11 8.71 -7.26
N LYS A 168 -28.02 9.59 -7.66
CA LYS A 168 -27.70 10.79 -8.46
C LYS A 168 -26.87 11.81 -7.68
N VAL A 169 -27.13 11.99 -6.39
CA VAL A 169 -26.30 12.87 -5.54
C VAL A 169 -24.88 12.30 -5.41
N LEU A 170 -24.76 10.99 -5.19
CA LEU A 170 -23.46 10.33 -5.14
C LEU A 170 -22.68 10.43 -6.47
N GLU A 171 -23.37 10.18 -7.59
CA GLU A 171 -22.78 10.32 -8.93
C GLU A 171 -22.26 11.75 -9.16
N TRP A 172 -23.06 12.75 -8.82
CA TRP A 172 -22.64 14.14 -8.90
C TRP A 172 -21.43 14.46 -8.02
N LEU A 173 -21.41 13.97 -6.77
CA LEU A 173 -20.26 14.14 -5.86
C LEU A 173 -18.99 13.47 -6.41
N MET A 174 -19.10 12.26 -6.98
CA MET A 174 -17.97 11.57 -7.59
C MET A 174 -17.44 12.33 -8.80
N GLN A 175 -18.31 12.81 -9.70
CA GLN A 175 -17.92 13.62 -10.85
C GLN A 175 -17.20 14.91 -10.42
N LEU A 176 -17.71 15.58 -9.36
CA LEU A 176 -17.05 16.75 -8.80
C LEU A 176 -15.64 16.43 -8.27
N LEU A 177 -15.50 15.32 -7.54
CA LEU A 177 -14.20 14.86 -7.05
C LEU A 177 -13.23 14.54 -8.20
N ASP A 178 -13.69 13.86 -9.24
CA ASP A 178 -12.89 13.55 -10.43
C ASP A 178 -12.45 14.82 -11.18
N GLN A 179 -13.34 15.81 -11.31
CA GLN A 179 -12.98 17.09 -11.91
C GLN A 179 -11.94 17.84 -11.07
N VAL A 180 -12.11 17.87 -9.74
CA VAL A 180 -11.13 18.48 -8.84
C VAL A 180 -9.81 17.73 -8.91
N ALA A 181 -9.82 16.41 -8.89
CA ALA A 181 -8.62 15.58 -8.99
C ALA A 181 -7.88 15.81 -10.31
N SER A 182 -8.62 15.88 -11.44
CA SER A 182 -8.03 16.16 -12.75
C SER A 182 -7.45 17.58 -12.86
N PHE A 183 -8.10 18.56 -12.24
CA PHE A 183 -7.63 19.96 -12.23
C PHE A 183 -6.38 20.14 -11.36
N VAL A 184 -6.31 19.47 -10.21
CA VAL A 184 -5.19 19.59 -9.27
C VAL A 184 -4.03 18.69 -9.67
N GLY A 185 -4.29 17.55 -10.35
CA GLY A 185 -3.27 16.61 -10.81
C GLY A 185 -2.35 16.15 -9.68
N ASP A 186 -1.05 16.07 -9.97
CA ASP A 186 -0.03 15.60 -9.03
C ASP A 186 0.16 16.52 -7.79
N TYR A 187 -0.39 17.75 -7.82
CA TYR A 187 -0.37 18.68 -6.69
C TYR A 187 -1.42 18.36 -5.63
N ALA A 188 -2.31 17.38 -5.85
CA ALA A 188 -3.34 17.00 -4.89
C ALA A 188 -2.78 16.41 -3.61
N ALA A 189 -1.64 15.71 -3.67
CA ALA A 189 -1.02 15.03 -2.55
C ALA A 189 0.49 15.28 -2.53
N PHE A 190 0.99 15.66 -1.36
CA PHE A 190 2.43 15.85 -1.12
C PHE A 190 2.97 14.68 -0.32
N PRO A 191 3.96 13.94 -0.83
CA PRO A 191 4.63 12.91 -0.06
C PRO A 191 5.38 13.53 1.13
N VAL A 192 5.35 12.87 2.28
CA VAL A 192 5.90 13.37 3.54
C VAL A 192 7.07 12.51 3.98
N PHE A 193 8.25 13.12 4.18
CA PHE A 193 9.37 12.42 4.83
C PHE A 193 9.14 12.36 6.33
N THR A 194 9.04 11.15 6.87
CA THR A 194 8.50 10.84 8.19
C THR A 194 9.17 11.57 9.39
N SER A 195 10.47 11.84 9.36
CA SER A 195 11.16 12.42 10.52
C SER A 195 10.99 13.93 10.66
N THR A 196 11.14 14.68 9.59
CA THR A 196 11.00 16.15 9.61
C THR A 196 9.56 16.60 9.83
N TRP A 197 8.61 15.89 9.25
CA TRP A 197 7.19 16.16 9.43
C TRP A 197 6.68 15.78 10.81
N LEU A 198 7.20 14.70 11.41
CA LEU A 198 6.85 14.34 12.78
C LEU A 198 7.35 15.41 13.76
N MET A 199 8.56 15.91 13.59
CA MET A 199 9.09 17.03 14.37
C MET A 199 8.27 18.32 14.16
N ALA A 200 7.97 18.67 12.90
CA ALA A 200 7.14 19.81 12.58
C ALA A 200 5.73 19.71 13.19
N SER A 201 5.17 18.52 13.23
CA SER A 201 3.88 18.20 13.81
C SER A 201 3.87 18.40 15.32
N VAL A 202 4.87 17.88 16.00
CA VAL A 202 5.04 18.06 17.46
C VAL A 202 5.22 19.53 17.79
N ILE A 203 6.03 20.26 17.02
CA ILE A 203 6.24 21.71 17.21
C ILE A 203 4.95 22.49 16.93
N ALA A 204 4.21 22.15 15.87
CA ALA A 204 2.91 22.77 15.58
C ALA A 204 1.90 22.54 16.70
N LEU A 205 1.83 21.29 17.19
CA LEU A 205 0.96 20.92 18.31
C LEU A 205 1.34 21.72 19.58
N LEU A 206 2.63 21.80 19.89
CA LEU A 206 3.11 22.60 21.04
C LEU A 206 2.79 24.09 20.87
N LEU A 207 2.99 24.66 19.69
CA LEU A 207 2.63 26.06 19.41
C LEU A 207 1.13 26.31 19.51
N ILE A 208 0.29 25.32 19.19
CA ILE A 208 -1.16 25.43 19.30
C ILE A 208 -1.63 25.31 20.76
N LEU A 209 -0.94 24.53 21.57
CA LEU A 209 -1.23 24.35 23.00
C LEU A 209 -0.78 25.56 23.85
N LEU A 210 0.18 26.36 23.37
CA LEU A 210 0.61 27.56 24.08
C LEU A 210 -0.44 28.68 23.99
N PRO A 211 -0.49 29.61 24.99
CA PRO A 211 -1.35 30.80 24.91
C PRO A 211 -1.12 31.56 23.61
N PRO A 212 -2.16 32.17 23.02
CA PRO A 212 -2.03 32.91 21.79
C PRO A 212 -1.07 34.11 21.93
N PHE A 213 -0.01 34.11 21.10
CA PHE A 213 0.95 35.21 21.03
C PHE A 213 1.02 35.82 19.63
N LYS A 214 1.40 37.10 19.54
CA LYS A 214 1.57 37.79 18.24
C LYS A 214 2.69 37.06 17.44
N GLY A 215 2.39 36.66 16.22
CA GLY A 215 3.35 35.93 15.36
C GLY A 215 3.19 34.40 15.31
N ARG A 216 2.31 33.82 16.13
CA ARG A 216 2.04 32.37 16.14
C ARG A 216 1.65 31.82 14.75
N LEU A 217 0.76 32.56 14.05
CA LEU A 217 0.34 32.19 12.69
C LEU A 217 1.50 32.25 11.70
N LEU A 218 2.33 33.29 11.80
CA LEU A 218 3.52 33.47 10.99
C LEU A 218 4.52 32.33 11.22
N LEU A 219 4.76 31.94 12.46
CA LEU A 219 5.61 30.79 12.82
C LEU A 219 5.10 29.49 12.23
N LEU A 220 3.79 29.24 12.29
CA LEU A 220 3.16 28.07 11.69
C LEU A 220 3.30 28.06 10.16
N ILE A 221 3.11 29.21 9.50
CA ILE A 221 3.28 29.37 8.06
C ILE A 221 4.74 29.17 7.65
N VAL A 222 5.70 29.79 8.35
CA VAL A 222 7.13 29.61 8.08
C VAL A 222 7.55 28.17 8.27
N MET A 223 7.07 27.50 9.30
CA MET A 223 7.34 26.09 9.54
C MET A 223 6.76 25.19 8.44
N LEU A 224 5.52 25.45 7.98
CA LEU A 224 4.93 24.76 6.84
C LEU A 224 5.75 24.98 5.56
N LEU A 225 6.18 26.21 5.30
CA LEU A 225 7.00 26.54 4.13
C LEU A 225 8.40 25.93 4.19
N THR A 226 9.04 25.88 5.36
CA THR A 226 10.36 25.25 5.52
C THR A 226 10.28 23.74 5.40
N CYS A 227 9.19 23.12 5.87
CA CYS A 227 8.96 21.68 5.70
C CYS A 227 8.63 21.31 4.25
N SER A 228 7.97 22.21 3.48
CA SER A 228 7.68 22.00 2.07
C SER A 228 8.89 22.31 1.17
N GLY A 229 9.79 23.19 1.58
CA GLY A 229 10.98 23.61 0.81
C GLY A 229 12.07 22.55 0.63
N GLY A 230 12.01 21.44 1.37
CA GLY A 230 12.89 20.28 1.16
C GLY A 230 12.54 19.46 -0.09
N TYR A 231 11.55 19.87 -0.86
CA TYR A 231 10.93 19.15 -1.95
C TYR A 231 11.24 19.66 -3.36
N LEU A 232 12.35 20.30 -3.56
CA LEU A 232 12.84 20.33 -4.92
C LEU A 232 13.50 18.96 -5.17
N PRO A 233 12.87 18.04 -5.93
CA PRO A 233 13.55 16.86 -6.38
C PRO A 233 14.69 17.35 -7.25
N VAL A 234 15.88 17.46 -6.67
CA VAL A 234 17.10 17.52 -7.48
C VAL A 234 17.15 16.14 -8.12
N ALA A 235 16.57 16.04 -9.29
CA ALA A 235 16.72 14.89 -10.16
C ALA A 235 18.21 14.83 -10.57
N ARG A 236 19.07 14.42 -9.64
CA ARG A 236 20.40 13.95 -10.00
C ARG A 236 20.13 12.67 -10.80
N LYS A 237 20.39 12.73 -12.10
CA LYS A 237 20.57 11.53 -12.90
C LYS A 237 21.72 10.77 -12.25
N THR A 238 21.41 9.80 -11.43
CA THR A 238 22.40 8.89 -10.85
C THR A 238 22.55 7.72 -11.81
N GLU A 239 23.78 7.22 -11.96
CA GLU A 239 24.00 5.97 -12.69
C GLU A 239 23.44 4.77 -11.92
N ASP A 240 23.04 4.98 -10.67
CA ASP A 240 22.52 3.99 -9.76
C ASP A 240 21.12 3.53 -10.18
N TRP A 241 20.84 2.26 -10.01
CA TRP A 241 19.54 1.69 -10.21
C TRP A 241 19.15 0.80 -9.02
N HIS A 242 17.86 0.61 -8.82
CA HIS A 242 17.36 -0.07 -7.66
C HIS A 242 16.42 -1.20 -8.09
N VAL A 243 16.50 -2.32 -7.36
CA VAL A 243 15.55 -3.42 -7.48
C VAL A 243 14.75 -3.52 -6.20
N HIS A 244 13.44 -3.51 -6.32
CA HIS A 244 12.49 -3.59 -5.21
C HIS A 244 11.71 -4.90 -5.34
N VAL A 245 11.91 -5.85 -4.43
CA VAL A 245 11.15 -7.09 -4.37
C VAL A 245 10.11 -6.95 -3.25
N PHE A 246 8.84 -6.98 -3.63
CA PHE A 246 7.75 -6.79 -2.68
C PHE A 246 7.38 -8.09 -1.97
N ASP A 247 6.97 -7.98 -0.71
CA ASP A 247 6.33 -9.08 0.03
C ASP A 247 4.84 -9.12 -0.39
N VAL A 248 4.57 -9.87 -1.43
CA VAL A 248 3.21 -10.07 -1.99
C VAL A 248 2.62 -11.41 -1.57
N GLY A 249 3.08 -11.97 -0.44
CA GLY A 249 2.70 -13.33 -0.06
C GLY A 249 3.29 -14.36 -1.02
N GLN A 250 2.49 -15.33 -1.44
CA GLN A 250 2.91 -16.25 -2.50
C GLN A 250 2.78 -15.54 -3.84
N GLY A 251 3.86 -15.53 -4.62
CA GLY A 251 3.91 -14.90 -5.92
C GLY A 251 5.10 -13.95 -6.09
N ASN A 252 5.15 -13.26 -7.22
CA ASN A 252 6.22 -12.34 -7.54
C ASN A 252 5.70 -10.96 -7.93
N ALA A 253 6.36 -9.94 -7.43
CA ALA A 253 6.26 -8.56 -7.91
C ALA A 253 7.60 -7.87 -7.66
N THR A 254 8.32 -7.59 -8.73
CA THR A 254 9.65 -6.98 -8.68
C THR A 254 9.68 -5.72 -9.51
N LEU A 255 9.99 -4.58 -8.90
CA LEU A 255 10.07 -3.29 -9.55
C LEU A 255 11.54 -2.90 -9.71
N ILE A 256 11.91 -2.49 -10.90
CA ILE A 256 13.23 -1.94 -11.20
C ILE A 256 13.06 -0.43 -11.42
N SER A 257 13.83 0.39 -10.70
CA SER A 257 13.72 1.85 -10.80
C SER A 257 15.06 2.50 -11.10
N ARG A 258 15.03 3.53 -11.95
CA ARG A 258 16.16 4.42 -12.28
C ARG A 258 15.63 5.77 -12.76
N ASN A 259 16.23 6.88 -12.33
CA ASN A 259 15.91 8.25 -12.79
C ASN A 259 14.41 8.62 -12.66
N SER A 260 13.77 8.30 -11.54
CA SER A 260 12.33 8.50 -11.28
C SER A 260 11.39 7.73 -12.24
N LYS A 261 11.91 6.77 -12.99
CA LYS A 261 11.16 5.86 -13.84
C LYS A 261 11.20 4.45 -13.26
N ALA A 262 10.22 3.63 -13.62
CA ALA A 262 10.15 2.26 -13.14
C ALA A 262 9.62 1.30 -14.22
N ILE A 263 10.04 0.06 -14.12
CA ILE A 263 9.47 -1.09 -14.82
C ILE A 263 9.09 -2.15 -13.79
N LEU A 264 8.00 -2.88 -14.04
CA LEU A 264 7.51 -3.91 -13.15
C LEU A 264 7.64 -5.28 -13.82
N PHE A 265 8.14 -6.27 -13.11
CA PHE A 265 8.16 -7.67 -13.50
C PHE A 265 7.24 -8.44 -12.56
N ASP A 266 6.16 -8.99 -13.10
CA ASP A 266 5.02 -9.61 -12.43
C ASP A 266 4.25 -8.65 -11.49
N THR A 267 3.06 -9.04 -11.11
CA THR A 267 2.10 -8.17 -10.41
C THR A 267 1.61 -8.72 -9.08
N GLY A 268 2.07 -9.92 -8.71
CA GLY A 268 1.52 -10.64 -7.57
C GLY A 268 0.08 -11.09 -7.78
N ALA A 269 -0.49 -11.70 -6.75
CA ALA A 269 -1.80 -12.32 -6.80
C ALA A 269 -2.96 -11.31 -6.70
N SER A 270 -4.12 -11.70 -7.23
CA SER A 270 -5.43 -11.13 -6.91
C SER A 270 -6.32 -12.16 -6.24
N PHE A 271 -7.35 -11.68 -5.52
CA PHE A 271 -8.24 -12.51 -4.72
C PHE A 271 -9.70 -12.24 -5.08
N ALA A 272 -10.57 -13.22 -4.83
CA ALA A 272 -12.01 -13.10 -5.10
C ALA A 272 -12.68 -11.94 -4.34
N SER A 273 -12.07 -11.45 -3.27
CA SER A 273 -12.50 -10.25 -2.52
C SER A 273 -12.31 -8.94 -3.28
N GLY A 274 -11.67 -8.95 -4.46
CA GLY A 274 -11.25 -7.77 -5.20
C GLY A 274 -9.88 -7.23 -4.79
N PHE A 275 -9.27 -7.76 -3.71
CA PHE A 275 -7.93 -7.35 -3.31
C PHE A 275 -6.89 -7.78 -4.35
N ASN A 276 -5.98 -6.87 -4.73
CA ASN A 276 -4.79 -7.17 -5.51
C ASN A 276 -3.59 -6.36 -5.02
N PHE A 277 -2.39 -6.91 -5.19
CA PHE A 277 -1.18 -6.27 -4.68
C PHE A 277 -0.72 -5.06 -5.47
N VAL A 278 -1.10 -4.94 -6.75
CA VAL A 278 -0.76 -3.74 -7.52
C VAL A 278 -1.47 -2.52 -6.95
N GLU A 279 -2.78 -2.62 -6.73
CA GLU A 279 -3.60 -1.53 -6.21
C GLU A 279 -3.22 -1.14 -4.78
N THR A 280 -2.96 -2.14 -3.93
CA THR A 280 -2.80 -1.92 -2.49
C THR A 280 -1.36 -1.63 -2.06
N VAL A 281 -0.36 -2.08 -2.83
CA VAL A 281 1.06 -1.97 -2.46
C VAL A 281 1.87 -1.23 -3.51
N ILE A 282 1.83 -1.70 -4.78
CA ILE A 282 2.75 -1.22 -5.82
C ILE A 282 2.36 0.19 -6.29
N HIS A 283 1.09 0.42 -6.60
CA HIS A 283 0.60 1.72 -7.04
C HIS A 283 0.83 2.83 -5.99
N PRO A 284 0.50 2.65 -4.70
CA PRO A 284 0.88 3.60 -3.65
C PRO A 284 2.39 3.79 -3.52
N PHE A 285 3.19 2.73 -3.66
CA PHE A 285 4.65 2.83 -3.62
C PHE A 285 5.20 3.72 -4.74
N LEU A 286 4.70 3.55 -5.97
CA LEU A 286 5.07 4.38 -7.11
C LEU A 286 4.77 5.86 -6.83
N HIS A 287 3.57 6.16 -6.33
CA HIS A 287 3.17 7.52 -5.98
C HIS A 287 4.04 8.13 -4.88
N ILE A 288 4.24 7.41 -3.77
CA ILE A 288 5.03 7.88 -2.62
C ILE A 288 6.50 8.14 -3.03
N ARG A 289 7.03 7.35 -3.97
CA ARG A 289 8.41 7.48 -4.44
C ARG A 289 8.56 8.42 -5.64
N GLY A 290 7.46 8.94 -6.18
CA GLY A 290 7.47 9.77 -7.40
C GLY A 290 8.01 9.00 -8.61
N LEU A 291 7.71 7.69 -8.71
CA LEU A 291 8.16 6.83 -9.78
C LEU A 291 7.08 6.73 -10.86
N GLN A 292 7.44 6.97 -12.09
CA GLN A 292 6.58 6.77 -13.24
C GLN A 292 6.78 5.37 -13.81
N LEU A 293 5.72 4.55 -13.83
CA LEU A 293 5.74 3.23 -14.43
C LEU A 293 5.72 3.34 -15.96
N GLU A 294 6.70 2.76 -16.64
CA GLU A 294 6.83 2.85 -18.12
C GLU A 294 6.59 1.53 -18.83
N ARG A 295 6.72 0.40 -18.16
CA ARG A 295 6.52 -0.94 -18.74
C ARG A 295 6.23 -1.99 -17.68
N VAL A 296 5.46 -2.99 -18.07
CA VAL A 296 5.24 -4.21 -17.27
C VAL A 296 5.66 -5.42 -18.08
N PHE A 297 6.37 -6.33 -17.46
CA PHE A 297 6.67 -7.65 -17.95
C PHE A 297 5.90 -8.68 -17.12
N ILE A 298 5.26 -9.61 -17.78
CA ILE A 298 4.57 -10.73 -17.14
C ILE A 298 5.31 -12.01 -17.53
N SER A 299 5.78 -12.75 -16.53
CA SER A 299 6.49 -14.00 -16.76
C SER A 299 5.59 -15.06 -17.37
N HIS A 300 4.43 -15.29 -16.77
CA HIS A 300 3.36 -16.18 -17.23
C HIS A 300 2.02 -15.77 -16.63
N PHE A 301 0.93 -16.51 -16.95
CA PHE A 301 -0.42 -16.04 -16.61
C PHE A 301 -1.01 -16.61 -15.33
N ASP A 302 -0.24 -17.30 -14.50
CA ASP A 302 -0.72 -17.73 -13.20
C ASP A 302 -1.05 -16.55 -12.29
N ASN A 303 -2.06 -16.73 -11.43
CA ASN A 303 -2.62 -15.65 -10.63
C ASN A 303 -1.60 -14.97 -9.72
N ASP A 304 -0.62 -15.70 -9.20
CA ASP A 304 0.41 -15.17 -8.32
C ASP A 304 1.53 -14.38 -9.07
N HIS A 305 1.44 -14.31 -10.40
CA HIS A 305 2.29 -13.49 -11.27
C HIS A 305 1.51 -12.41 -12.03
N ALA A 306 0.34 -12.75 -12.56
CA ALA A 306 -0.46 -11.88 -13.42
C ALA A 306 -1.74 -11.33 -12.74
N GLY A 307 -1.96 -11.62 -11.46
CA GLY A 307 -3.22 -11.29 -10.78
C GLY A 307 -3.59 -9.81 -10.77
N GLY A 308 -2.61 -8.90 -10.77
CA GLY A 308 -2.84 -7.46 -10.81
C GLY A 308 -2.98 -6.86 -12.22
N LEU A 309 -2.92 -7.68 -13.28
CA LEU A 309 -2.87 -7.21 -14.67
C LEU A 309 -4.12 -6.42 -15.09
N ASP A 310 -5.29 -6.80 -14.61
CA ASP A 310 -6.54 -6.09 -14.91
C ASP A 310 -6.54 -4.68 -14.31
N PHE A 311 -6.02 -4.51 -13.09
CA PHE A 311 -5.84 -3.19 -12.50
C PHE A 311 -4.85 -2.35 -13.32
N ILE A 312 -3.73 -2.92 -13.76
CA ILE A 312 -2.74 -2.24 -14.62
C ILE A 312 -3.41 -1.74 -15.90
N ARG A 313 -4.14 -2.59 -16.62
CA ARG A 313 -4.80 -2.22 -17.87
C ARG A 313 -5.82 -1.10 -17.70
N LYS A 314 -6.56 -1.14 -16.57
CA LYS A 314 -7.57 -0.12 -16.25
C LYS A 314 -6.94 1.22 -15.87
N THR A 315 -5.88 1.20 -15.05
CA THR A 315 -5.28 2.40 -14.47
C THR A 315 -4.25 3.04 -15.39
N TYR A 316 -3.58 2.23 -16.21
CA TYR A 316 -2.52 2.66 -17.12
C TYR A 316 -2.76 2.14 -18.56
N PRO A 317 -3.80 2.63 -19.24
CA PRO A 317 -4.23 2.05 -20.54
C PRO A 317 -3.17 2.13 -21.65
N GLU A 318 -2.28 3.14 -21.60
CA GLU A 318 -1.21 3.33 -22.59
C GLU A 318 0.10 2.59 -22.24
N LEU A 319 0.11 1.84 -21.13
CA LEU A 319 1.31 1.20 -20.66
C LEU A 319 1.70 -0.01 -21.52
N ALA A 320 2.95 -0.08 -21.93
CA ALA A 320 3.47 -1.23 -22.66
C ALA A 320 3.53 -2.47 -21.74
N ILE A 321 2.79 -3.51 -22.09
CA ILE A 321 2.77 -4.80 -21.40
C ILE A 321 3.42 -5.83 -22.29
N VAL A 322 4.46 -6.51 -21.79
CA VAL A 322 5.23 -7.54 -22.50
C VAL A 322 4.94 -8.88 -21.82
N THR A 323 4.48 -9.86 -22.60
CA THR A 323 4.10 -11.18 -22.10
C THR A 323 4.69 -12.29 -22.97
N PRO A 324 4.71 -13.55 -22.56
CA PRO A 324 5.13 -14.66 -23.41
C PRO A 324 4.29 -14.80 -24.70
N LYS A 325 3.05 -14.26 -24.67
CA LYS A 325 2.18 -14.24 -25.85
C LYS A 325 2.50 -13.06 -26.80
N ASP A 326 3.01 -11.95 -26.21
CA ASP A 326 3.27 -10.70 -26.90
C ASP A 326 4.68 -10.21 -26.60
N ASN A 327 5.59 -10.42 -27.57
CA ASN A 327 6.94 -9.87 -27.62
C ASN A 327 7.95 -10.34 -26.55
N CYS A 328 7.62 -11.24 -25.60
CA CYS A 328 8.63 -11.86 -24.76
C CYS A 328 9.04 -13.23 -25.29
N HIS A 329 10.09 -13.23 -26.10
CA HIS A 329 10.75 -14.46 -26.57
C HIS A 329 12.25 -14.21 -26.73
N ALA A 330 13.02 -15.28 -26.77
CA ALA A 330 14.47 -15.23 -26.94
C ALA A 330 14.87 -14.36 -28.14
N GLY A 331 15.84 -13.48 -27.92
CA GLY A 331 16.27 -12.46 -28.89
C GLY A 331 15.61 -11.11 -28.75
N GLY A 332 14.51 -10.98 -27.98
CA GLY A 332 13.92 -9.69 -27.61
C GLY A 332 14.91 -8.85 -26.82
N LYS A 333 15.12 -7.60 -27.22
CA LYS A 333 16.05 -6.66 -26.58
C LYS A 333 15.39 -5.30 -26.40
N TRP A 334 15.59 -4.71 -25.23
CA TRP A 334 15.13 -3.37 -24.92
C TRP A 334 16.25 -2.59 -24.22
N GLN A 335 16.34 -1.31 -24.53
CA GLN A 335 17.12 -0.37 -23.74
C GLN A 335 16.17 0.51 -22.95
N TRP A 336 16.44 0.65 -21.65
CA TRP A 336 15.62 1.47 -20.77
C TRP A 336 16.49 2.17 -19.72
N GLN A 337 16.46 3.50 -19.71
CA GLN A 337 17.21 4.34 -18.78
C GLN A 337 18.72 3.98 -18.69
N GLY A 338 19.33 3.51 -19.79
CA GLY A 338 20.73 3.05 -19.82
C GLY A 338 20.94 1.63 -19.28
N LEU A 339 19.89 0.87 -18.99
CA LEU A 339 19.94 -0.56 -18.74
C LEU A 339 19.63 -1.34 -20.02
N ASN A 340 20.37 -2.41 -20.25
CA ASN A 340 20.10 -3.38 -21.31
C ASN A 340 19.22 -4.50 -20.73
N MET A 341 18.14 -4.78 -21.41
CA MET A 341 17.20 -5.84 -21.08
C MET A 341 17.15 -6.82 -22.23
N GLN A 342 17.21 -8.11 -21.94
CA GLN A 342 17.17 -9.17 -22.93
C GLN A 342 16.25 -10.29 -22.50
N ALA A 343 15.32 -10.68 -23.37
CA ALA A 343 14.58 -11.91 -23.19
C ALA A 343 15.44 -13.09 -23.65
N LEU A 344 15.58 -14.07 -22.79
CA LEU A 344 16.37 -15.28 -23.02
C LEU A 344 15.49 -16.50 -23.33
N TRP A 345 14.20 -16.44 -22.95
CA TRP A 345 13.22 -17.50 -23.06
C TRP A 345 11.80 -16.94 -23.06
N PRO A 346 10.76 -17.61 -23.64
CA PRO A 346 10.82 -18.82 -24.46
C PRO A 346 11.40 -18.59 -25.87
N LEU A 347 11.71 -19.68 -26.59
CA LEU A 347 12.13 -19.56 -27.99
C LEU A 347 10.97 -19.08 -28.87
N PRO A 348 11.23 -18.29 -29.92
CA PRO A 348 10.21 -17.94 -30.89
C PRO A 348 9.55 -19.19 -31.46
N ASN A 349 8.23 -19.20 -31.55
CA ASN A 349 7.43 -20.32 -32.08
C ASN A 349 7.48 -21.64 -31.29
N SER A 350 8.04 -21.65 -30.07
CA SER A 350 8.15 -22.87 -29.24
C SER A 350 6.92 -23.15 -28.37
N LYS A 351 5.74 -22.61 -28.72
CA LYS A 351 4.53 -22.66 -27.88
C LYS A 351 3.97 -24.08 -27.67
N GLU A 352 4.34 -25.05 -28.49
CA GLU A 352 3.86 -26.42 -28.38
C GLU A 352 4.80 -27.25 -27.50
N GLY A 353 4.25 -27.80 -26.40
CA GLY A 353 4.93 -28.75 -25.52
C GLY A 353 5.57 -28.22 -24.26
N TRP A 354 5.40 -26.91 -23.92
CA TRP A 354 5.82 -26.33 -22.65
C TRP A 354 4.61 -26.14 -21.73
N SER A 355 4.80 -26.37 -20.42
CA SER A 355 3.83 -25.96 -19.40
C SER A 355 3.77 -24.42 -19.32
N ASP A 356 2.74 -23.87 -18.67
CA ASP A 356 2.68 -22.41 -18.46
C ASP A 356 3.90 -21.91 -17.69
N ASN A 357 4.38 -22.67 -16.69
CA ASN A 357 5.60 -22.38 -15.93
C ASN A 357 6.84 -22.40 -16.83
N ASP A 358 7.09 -23.50 -17.53
CA ASP A 358 8.24 -23.64 -18.43
C ASP A 358 8.19 -22.70 -19.63
N GLY A 359 7.03 -22.14 -19.94
CA GLY A 359 6.81 -21.07 -20.94
C GLY A 359 7.05 -19.65 -20.40
N SER A 360 7.50 -19.48 -19.17
CA SER A 360 7.73 -18.17 -18.53
C SER A 360 8.71 -17.32 -19.34
N CYS A 361 8.42 -16.03 -19.38
CA CYS A 361 9.31 -15.00 -19.93
C CYS A 361 10.54 -14.83 -19.03
N VAL A 362 11.71 -15.25 -19.47
CA VAL A 362 12.98 -15.10 -18.76
C VAL A 362 13.69 -13.84 -19.24
N ILE A 363 13.91 -12.90 -18.32
CA ILE A 363 14.54 -11.61 -18.66
C ILE A 363 15.82 -11.41 -17.85
N LYS A 364 16.88 -11.01 -18.56
CA LYS A 364 18.09 -10.48 -17.95
C LYS A 364 18.12 -8.97 -18.08
N ILE A 365 18.46 -8.28 -16.98
CA ILE A 365 18.64 -6.83 -16.91
C ILE A 365 20.08 -6.56 -16.50
N SER A 366 20.77 -5.64 -17.19
CA SER A 366 22.17 -5.31 -16.91
C SER A 366 22.50 -3.86 -17.23
N ASP A 367 23.38 -3.28 -16.42
CA ASP A 367 24.04 -1.99 -16.68
C ASP A 367 25.43 -2.17 -17.35
N GLY A 368 25.80 -3.41 -17.67
CA GLY A 368 27.12 -3.78 -18.22
C GLY A 368 28.13 -4.23 -17.16
N ARG A 369 27.92 -3.92 -15.88
CA ARG A 369 28.76 -4.34 -14.73
C ARG A 369 28.04 -5.30 -13.82
N PHE A 370 26.81 -4.99 -13.49
CA PHE A 370 25.94 -5.80 -12.65
C PHE A 370 24.70 -6.23 -13.42
N SER A 371 24.18 -7.37 -13.04
CA SER A 371 23.01 -7.92 -13.73
C SER A 371 22.09 -8.68 -12.79
N MET A 372 20.82 -8.72 -13.17
CA MET A 372 19.76 -9.49 -12.52
C MET A 372 19.08 -10.39 -13.54
N LEU A 373 18.82 -11.64 -13.12
CA LEU A 373 18.03 -12.62 -13.87
C LEU A 373 16.65 -12.78 -13.23
N LEU A 374 15.62 -12.65 -14.04
CA LEU A 374 14.20 -12.77 -13.70
C LEU A 374 13.63 -13.97 -14.49
N PRO A 375 13.67 -15.18 -13.93
CA PRO A 375 13.36 -16.39 -14.67
C PRO A 375 11.87 -16.74 -14.70
N GLY A 376 11.02 -16.07 -13.91
CA GLY A 376 9.66 -16.55 -13.66
C GLY A 376 9.66 -17.92 -13.02
N ASP A 377 8.72 -18.78 -13.42
CA ASP A 377 8.52 -20.10 -12.81
C ASP A 377 9.03 -21.25 -13.67
N ILE A 378 10.09 -21.00 -14.48
CA ILE A 378 10.72 -22.10 -15.24
C ILE A 378 11.15 -23.23 -14.33
N GLU A 379 10.99 -24.45 -14.85
CA GLU A 379 11.40 -25.67 -14.19
C GLU A 379 12.65 -26.29 -14.88
N GLN A 380 13.14 -27.41 -14.37
CA GLN A 380 14.38 -28.07 -14.85
C GLN A 380 14.37 -28.33 -16.36
N LYS A 381 13.19 -28.58 -16.95
CA LYS A 381 13.04 -28.80 -18.40
C LYS A 381 13.44 -27.57 -19.19
N ALA A 382 12.93 -26.39 -18.82
CA ALA A 382 13.28 -25.12 -19.46
C ALA A 382 14.72 -24.69 -19.12
N GLU A 383 15.18 -24.93 -17.88
CA GLU A 383 16.57 -24.68 -17.48
C GLU A 383 17.56 -25.46 -18.37
N HIS A 384 17.31 -26.75 -18.59
CA HIS A 384 18.15 -27.60 -19.47
C HIS A 384 18.12 -27.09 -20.91
N ALA A 385 16.93 -26.67 -21.39
CA ALA A 385 16.83 -26.09 -22.73
C ALA A 385 17.65 -24.81 -22.87
N LEU A 386 17.57 -23.90 -21.88
CA LEU A 386 18.39 -22.67 -21.82
C LEU A 386 19.89 -22.97 -21.84
N LEU A 387 20.32 -23.97 -21.08
CA LEU A 387 21.72 -24.39 -21.02
C LEU A 387 22.22 -25.03 -22.33
N SER A 388 21.33 -25.68 -23.08
CA SER A 388 21.66 -26.29 -24.35
C SER A 388 21.86 -25.29 -25.51
N LEU A 389 21.49 -24.04 -25.32
CA LEU A 389 21.62 -22.93 -26.28
C LEU A 389 22.93 -22.17 -25.99
N PRO A 390 24.01 -22.32 -26.76
CA PRO A 390 25.33 -21.74 -26.44
C PRO A 390 25.29 -20.20 -26.27
N GLU A 391 24.55 -19.51 -27.13
CA GLU A 391 24.42 -18.04 -27.11
C GLU A 391 23.68 -17.56 -25.85
N VAL A 392 22.67 -18.29 -25.41
CA VAL A 392 21.86 -17.96 -24.21
C VAL A 392 22.63 -18.36 -22.95
N SER A 393 23.22 -19.56 -22.94
CA SER A 393 23.97 -20.07 -21.79
C SER A 393 25.10 -19.10 -21.37
N GLN A 394 25.86 -18.55 -22.31
CA GLN A 394 26.91 -17.56 -22.03
C GLN A 394 26.36 -16.25 -21.43
N THR A 395 25.10 -15.93 -21.66
CA THR A 395 24.48 -14.71 -21.17
C THR A 395 23.78 -14.87 -19.81
N LEU A 396 23.64 -16.09 -19.27
CA LEU A 396 22.89 -16.35 -18.02
C LEU A 396 23.57 -15.78 -16.77
N MET A 397 24.90 -15.65 -16.75
CA MET A 397 25.63 -15.18 -15.57
C MET A 397 25.07 -13.86 -15.06
N SER A 398 24.68 -13.83 -13.77
CA SER A 398 23.99 -12.69 -13.16
C SER A 398 24.29 -12.60 -11.67
N ASN A 399 24.47 -11.37 -11.15
CA ASN A 399 24.77 -11.13 -9.75
C ASN A 399 23.57 -11.40 -8.83
N ILE A 400 22.37 -11.12 -9.30
CA ILE A 400 21.11 -11.30 -8.58
C ILE A 400 20.22 -12.21 -9.40
N ILE A 401 19.57 -13.17 -8.75
CA ILE A 401 18.53 -13.99 -9.36
C ILE A 401 17.29 -14.05 -8.45
N LEU A 402 16.09 -13.95 -9.04
CA LEU A 402 14.91 -14.53 -8.40
C LEU A 402 14.97 -16.02 -8.53
N ALA A 403 14.71 -16.77 -7.46
CA ALA A 403 14.69 -18.21 -7.52
C ALA A 403 13.57 -18.69 -8.44
N PRO A 404 13.85 -19.47 -9.49
CA PRO A 404 12.80 -20.01 -10.35
C PRO A 404 11.75 -20.76 -9.56
N HIS A 405 10.47 -20.55 -9.89
CA HIS A 405 9.32 -21.21 -9.28
C HIS A 405 9.38 -21.16 -7.74
N HIS A 406 9.70 -19.95 -7.20
CA HIS A 406 9.78 -19.64 -5.77
C HIS A 406 10.69 -20.57 -4.96
N GLY A 407 11.59 -21.31 -5.61
CA GLY A 407 12.44 -22.33 -5.00
C GLY A 407 11.77 -23.70 -4.86
N SER A 408 10.90 -24.07 -5.80
CA SER A 408 10.36 -25.43 -5.93
C SER A 408 11.46 -26.48 -6.16
N LYS A 409 11.22 -27.73 -5.74
CA LYS A 409 12.09 -28.87 -6.06
C LYS A 409 12.26 -29.12 -7.55
N THR A 410 11.26 -28.74 -8.34
CA THR A 410 11.21 -28.95 -9.79
C THR A 410 12.07 -27.96 -10.56
N SER A 411 12.64 -26.95 -9.88
CA SER A 411 13.49 -25.90 -10.45
C SER A 411 14.88 -25.85 -9.81
N SER A 412 15.67 -24.89 -10.25
CA SER A 412 16.99 -24.58 -9.68
C SER A 412 17.94 -25.76 -9.72
N SER A 413 18.12 -26.34 -10.90
CA SER A 413 19.11 -27.43 -11.12
C SER A 413 20.53 -26.94 -10.83
N ILE A 414 21.39 -27.84 -10.37
CA ILE A 414 22.80 -27.53 -10.04
C ILE A 414 23.49 -26.89 -11.24
N ALA A 415 23.32 -27.49 -12.44
CA ALA A 415 23.92 -26.96 -13.66
C ALA A 415 23.47 -25.55 -14.00
N PHE A 416 22.17 -25.22 -13.76
CA PHE A 416 21.65 -23.88 -13.97
C PHE A 416 22.27 -22.88 -12.98
N ILE A 417 22.33 -23.24 -11.70
CA ILE A 417 22.93 -22.40 -10.65
C ILE A 417 24.43 -22.15 -10.94
N GLU A 418 25.16 -23.18 -11.33
CA GLU A 418 26.59 -23.07 -11.68
C GLU A 418 26.84 -22.18 -12.92
N GLN A 419 25.88 -22.13 -13.85
CA GLN A 419 25.98 -21.26 -15.03
C GLN A 419 25.61 -19.81 -14.72
N VAL A 420 24.57 -19.58 -13.87
CA VAL A 420 24.15 -18.25 -13.47
C VAL A 420 25.13 -17.61 -12.48
N LYS A 421 25.73 -18.39 -11.58
CA LYS A 421 26.69 -17.95 -10.53
C LYS A 421 26.22 -16.73 -9.74
N PRO A 422 25.04 -16.75 -9.17
CA PRO A 422 24.51 -15.56 -8.51
C PRO A 422 25.20 -15.30 -7.17
N GLN A 423 25.47 -14.02 -6.89
CA GLN A 423 25.87 -13.57 -5.55
C GLN A 423 24.69 -13.59 -4.59
N PHE A 424 23.52 -13.16 -5.06
CA PHE A 424 22.28 -13.12 -4.28
C PHE A 424 21.19 -13.92 -4.98
N VAL A 425 20.50 -14.77 -4.23
CA VAL A 425 19.28 -15.44 -4.68
C VAL A 425 18.11 -15.00 -3.80
N VAL A 426 17.05 -14.50 -4.42
CA VAL A 426 15.82 -14.04 -3.74
C VAL A 426 14.73 -15.09 -3.92
N PHE A 427 14.21 -15.58 -2.82
CA PHE A 427 13.05 -16.45 -2.79
C PHE A 427 11.80 -15.61 -2.51
N SER A 428 10.99 -15.38 -3.54
CA SER A 428 9.74 -14.62 -3.46
C SER A 428 8.59 -15.56 -3.10
N GLN A 429 8.41 -15.81 -1.80
CA GLN A 429 7.38 -16.72 -1.30
C GLN A 429 6.70 -16.17 -0.04
N GLY A 430 5.46 -16.61 0.18
CA GLY A 430 4.67 -16.28 1.36
C GLY A 430 5.15 -16.98 2.62
N TRP A 431 4.94 -16.34 3.75
CA TRP A 431 5.18 -16.95 5.06
C TRP A 431 4.16 -18.07 5.31
N LEU A 432 4.62 -19.22 5.80
CA LEU A 432 3.79 -20.43 6.00
C LEU A 432 3.00 -20.86 4.75
N ASN A 433 3.56 -20.67 3.55
CA ASN A 433 2.89 -21.08 2.33
C ASN A 433 2.63 -22.60 2.29
N ARG A 434 1.49 -22.99 1.73
CA ARG A 434 1.02 -24.38 1.70
C ARG A 434 1.89 -25.31 0.86
N TRP A 435 2.73 -24.76 -0.04
CA TRP A 435 3.61 -25.56 -0.92
C TRP A 435 4.95 -25.89 -0.27
N GLY A 436 5.25 -25.30 0.90
CA GLY A 436 6.52 -25.48 1.58
C GLY A 436 7.72 -24.87 0.85
N PHE A 437 7.48 -23.80 0.08
CA PHE A 437 8.54 -23.07 -0.61
C PHE A 437 9.23 -22.05 0.33
N PRO A 438 10.55 -21.78 0.12
CA PRO A 438 11.45 -22.51 -0.76
C PRO A 438 11.78 -23.89 -0.18
N HIS A 439 11.99 -24.87 -1.05
CA HIS A 439 12.37 -26.20 -0.57
C HIS A 439 13.78 -26.17 0.03
N PRO A 440 14.02 -26.74 1.22
CA PRO A 440 15.33 -26.66 1.89
C PRO A 440 16.51 -27.11 1.03
N GLN A 441 16.33 -28.15 0.23
CA GLN A 441 17.36 -28.65 -0.68
C GLN A 441 17.73 -27.62 -1.75
N VAL A 442 16.77 -26.81 -2.22
CA VAL A 442 17.03 -25.75 -3.21
C VAL A 442 17.81 -24.61 -2.59
N VAL A 443 17.44 -24.19 -1.38
CA VAL A 443 18.20 -23.19 -0.63
C VAL A 443 19.64 -23.63 -0.42
N GLU A 444 19.83 -24.92 -0.08
CA GLU A 444 21.16 -25.48 0.17
C GLU A 444 22.01 -25.57 -1.12
N ARG A 445 21.42 -25.90 -2.29
CA ARG A 445 22.13 -25.86 -3.58
C ARG A 445 22.73 -24.47 -3.84
N TYR A 446 21.96 -23.37 -3.60
CA TYR A 446 22.46 -22.00 -3.76
C TYR A 446 23.55 -21.66 -2.74
N ARG A 447 23.43 -22.12 -1.48
CA ARG A 447 24.49 -21.93 -0.46
C ARG A 447 25.78 -22.63 -0.82
N ILE A 448 25.71 -23.87 -1.27
CA ILE A 448 26.90 -24.64 -1.73
C ILE A 448 27.55 -23.95 -2.92
N ALA A 449 26.77 -23.34 -3.81
CA ALA A 449 27.28 -22.55 -4.94
C ALA A 449 27.85 -21.18 -4.54
N GLY A 450 27.84 -20.81 -3.24
CA GLY A 450 28.39 -19.57 -2.73
C GLY A 450 27.42 -18.38 -2.80
N SER A 451 26.15 -18.60 -3.11
CA SER A 451 25.13 -17.55 -3.14
C SER A 451 24.58 -17.23 -1.75
N GLN A 452 24.25 -15.98 -1.52
CA GLN A 452 23.52 -15.54 -0.32
C GLN A 452 22.00 -15.64 -0.55
N PRO A 453 21.29 -16.57 0.12
CA PRO A 453 19.84 -16.66 0.01
C PRO A 453 19.15 -15.58 0.85
N LEU A 454 18.16 -14.92 0.25
CA LEU A 454 17.29 -13.93 0.86
C LEU A 454 15.83 -14.37 0.71
N LEU A 455 15.15 -14.58 1.83
CA LEU A 455 13.77 -15.05 1.87
C LEU A 455 12.82 -13.87 2.11
N VAL A 456 11.96 -13.57 1.16
CA VAL A 456 10.99 -12.45 1.28
C VAL A 456 10.07 -12.65 2.48
N SER A 457 9.65 -13.89 2.77
CA SER A 457 8.84 -14.21 3.95
C SER A 457 9.51 -13.86 5.29
N GLU A 458 10.84 -13.83 5.35
CA GLU A 458 11.60 -13.48 6.55
C GLU A 458 12.04 -12.02 6.54
N SER A 459 12.52 -11.54 5.40
CA SER A 459 13.06 -10.19 5.22
C SER A 459 11.98 -9.12 5.02
N GLY A 460 10.78 -9.52 4.58
CA GLY A 460 9.77 -8.60 4.10
C GLY A 460 10.19 -7.96 2.76
N TYR A 461 9.81 -6.74 2.52
CA TYR A 461 10.29 -5.99 1.37
C TYR A 461 11.82 -5.94 1.32
N LEU A 462 12.37 -6.31 0.16
CA LEU A 462 13.80 -6.27 -0.13
C LEU A 462 14.11 -5.18 -1.15
N ARG A 463 15.21 -4.47 -0.94
CA ARG A 463 15.75 -3.53 -1.93
C ARG A 463 17.22 -3.81 -2.17
N PHE A 464 17.60 -3.83 -3.44
CA PHE A 464 19.00 -3.81 -3.86
C PHE A 464 19.30 -2.43 -4.41
N ASP A 465 20.33 -1.79 -3.88
CA ASP A 465 20.88 -0.55 -4.38
C ASP A 465 22.14 -0.89 -5.16
N ILE A 466 22.07 -0.77 -6.49
CA ILE A 466 23.15 -1.08 -7.40
C ILE A 466 23.80 0.21 -7.83
N THR A 467 25.04 0.42 -7.36
CA THR A 467 25.84 1.62 -7.56
C THR A 467 27.15 1.28 -8.26
N HIS A 468 27.90 2.28 -8.65
CA HIS A 468 29.25 2.06 -9.22
C HIS A 468 30.19 1.34 -8.23
N ASN A 469 29.93 1.41 -6.91
CA ASN A 469 30.75 0.79 -5.85
C ASN A 469 30.36 -0.67 -5.56
N GLY A 470 29.21 -1.15 -6.02
CA GLY A 470 28.74 -2.50 -5.75
C GLY A 470 27.23 -2.60 -5.52
N ILE A 471 26.83 -3.74 -5.01
CA ILE A 471 25.45 -4.07 -4.67
C ILE A 471 25.30 -4.05 -3.16
N SER A 472 24.40 -3.24 -2.65
CA SER A 472 23.99 -3.27 -1.24
C SER A 472 22.52 -3.72 -1.11
N THR A 473 22.22 -4.39 -0.01
CA THR A 473 20.89 -4.95 0.25
C THR A 473 20.25 -4.27 1.44
N TYR A 474 18.95 -4.04 1.36
CA TYR A 474 18.12 -3.55 2.46
C TYR A 474 16.94 -4.51 2.66
N ALA A 475 16.82 -5.06 3.86
CA ALA A 475 15.71 -5.92 4.27
C ALA A 475 14.85 -5.17 5.30
N TYR A 476 13.57 -4.99 5.02
CA TYR A 476 12.68 -4.17 5.86
C TYR A 476 12.57 -4.71 7.29
N ARG A 477 12.37 -6.02 7.46
CA ARG A 477 12.18 -6.63 8.78
C ARG A 477 13.46 -6.70 9.62
N GLU A 478 14.64 -6.59 9.00
CA GLU A 478 15.94 -6.56 9.66
C GLU A 478 16.38 -5.12 9.98
N SER A 479 15.74 -4.13 9.37
CA SER A 479 16.08 -2.72 9.56
C SER A 479 15.67 -2.19 10.94
N GLN A 480 16.26 -1.05 11.34
CA GLN A 480 15.88 -0.34 12.57
C GLN A 480 14.41 0.13 12.56
N HIS A 481 13.79 0.23 11.37
CA HIS A 481 12.40 0.64 11.20
C HIS A 481 11.43 -0.54 11.29
N SER A 482 11.92 -1.78 11.44
CA SER A 482 11.05 -2.94 11.60
C SER A 482 10.30 -2.84 12.92
N ARG A 483 9.00 -3.07 12.89
CA ARG A 483 8.17 -3.07 14.08
C ARG A 483 8.52 -4.27 14.96
N TRP A 484 8.39 -4.13 16.30
CA TRP A 484 8.79 -5.14 17.29
C TRP A 484 8.17 -6.53 17.04
N TYR A 485 6.95 -6.60 16.54
CA TYR A 485 6.25 -7.86 16.23
C TYR A 485 6.77 -8.58 15.00
N HIS A 486 7.45 -7.90 14.06
CA HIS A 486 8.14 -8.54 12.96
C HIS A 486 9.38 -9.32 13.44
N LYS A 487 10.02 -8.88 14.54
CA LYS A 487 11.21 -9.52 15.11
C LYS A 487 10.90 -10.82 15.84
N THR A 488 9.70 -10.99 16.38
CA THR A 488 9.32 -12.15 17.20
C THR A 488 9.13 -13.41 16.35
N PHE A 489 8.63 -13.28 15.12
CA PHE A 489 8.39 -14.41 14.22
C PHE A 489 9.67 -14.97 13.58
N VAL A 490 10.70 -14.16 13.39
CA VAL A 490 11.99 -14.59 12.82
C VAL A 490 12.80 -15.41 13.84
N LYS A 491 12.75 -15.06 15.13
CA LYS A 491 13.51 -15.77 16.19
C LYS A 491 12.98 -17.17 16.54
N GLN A 492 11.70 -17.45 16.33
CA GLN A 492 11.14 -18.79 16.66
C GLN A 492 11.60 -19.90 15.72
N LYS A 493 11.94 -19.59 14.46
CA LYS A 493 12.41 -20.59 13.49
C LYS A 493 13.88 -21.03 13.72
N THR A 494 14.70 -20.18 14.35
CA THR A 494 16.10 -20.48 14.67
C THR A 494 16.26 -21.26 16.00
N ALA A 495 15.22 -21.34 16.84
CA ALA A 495 15.24 -22.07 18.11
C ALA A 495 14.81 -23.54 18.00
N HIS A 496 14.37 -24.00 16.82
CA HIS A 496 13.96 -25.39 16.57
C HIS A 496 14.84 -26.10 15.52
N LYS A 497 16.13 -25.77 15.44
CA LYS A 497 17.14 -26.57 14.77
C LYS A 497 18.23 -27.03 15.74
#